data_7f2df5df048ed199600026f8d74e5868
#
_entry.id   7f2df5df048ed199600026f8d74e5868
#
_cell.length_a   1.000
_cell.length_b   1.000
_cell.length_c   1.000
_cell.angle_alpha   90.00
_cell.angle_beta   90.00
_cell.angle_gamma   90.00
#
_symmetry.space_group_name_H-M   'P 1'
#
loop_
_entity.id
_entity.type
_entity.pdbx_description
1 polymer ?
#
loop_
_entity_poly.entity_id
_entity_poly.type
_entity_poly.pdbx_seq_one_letter_code
_entity_poly.pdbx_strand_id
1 'polypeptide(L)'
;MRHLFALVFVVLAGSCVGTTAHAQAGADTYKAKCMMCHAADGSGNTPAGKSMGALSFKSAALIKASDADLIATTTNGKLKMPAYKSQLTTAQIAEVINYVRTLQK
;
A
#
# COMPACT_ATOMS: atom_id res chain seq x y z
N MET A 1 -42.01 6.81 -48.56
CA MET A 1 -41.49 5.86 -47.57
C MET A 1 -40.21 6.45 -46.98
N ARG A 2 -40.30 6.91 -45.75
CA ARG A 2 -39.16 7.55 -45.06
C ARG A 2 -38.64 6.54 -44.04
N HIS A 3 -37.47 5.99 -44.30
CA HIS A 3 -36.80 5.08 -43.34
C HIS A 3 -36.05 5.95 -42.32
N LEU A 4 -36.56 6.01 -41.10
CA LEU A 4 -35.83 6.53 -39.94
C LEU A 4 -34.81 5.44 -39.48
N PHE A 5 -33.55 5.73 -39.74
CA PHE A 5 -32.46 4.97 -39.09
C PHE A 5 -32.26 5.54 -37.68
N ALA A 6 -32.67 4.84 -36.67
CA ALA A 6 -32.34 5.15 -35.29
C ALA A 6 -30.91 4.65 -35.03
N LEU A 7 -30.00 5.60 -34.90
CA LEU A 7 -28.65 5.33 -34.41
C LEU A 7 -28.71 5.09 -32.90
N VAL A 8 -28.55 3.85 -32.51
CA VAL A 8 -28.36 3.47 -31.10
C VAL A 8 -26.91 3.76 -30.74
N PHE A 9 -26.66 4.83 -30.00
CA PHE A 9 -25.36 5.06 -29.35
C PHE A 9 -25.25 4.15 -28.14
N VAL A 10 -24.47 3.06 -28.27
CA VAL A 10 -24.05 2.27 -27.12
C VAL A 10 -22.89 3.02 -26.46
N VAL A 11 -23.18 3.67 -25.35
CA VAL A 11 -22.15 4.26 -24.50
C VAL A 11 -21.54 3.11 -23.69
N LEU A 12 -20.37 2.64 -24.11
CA LEU A 12 -19.54 1.75 -23.30
C LEU A 12 -18.94 2.60 -22.15
N ALA A 13 -19.59 2.58 -21.00
CA ALA A 13 -19.02 3.08 -19.77
C ALA A 13 -17.91 2.11 -19.34
N GLY A 14 -16.67 2.41 -19.73
CA GLY A 14 -15.50 1.68 -19.27
C GLY A 14 -15.29 1.94 -17.77
N SER A 15 -15.62 0.95 -16.94
CA SER A 15 -15.40 1.03 -15.49
C SER A 15 -13.92 0.86 -15.18
N CYS A 16 -13.19 1.95 -14.99
CA CYS A 16 -11.84 1.95 -14.41
C CYS A 16 -11.95 1.74 -12.88
N VAL A 17 -12.29 0.54 -12.42
CA VAL A 17 -12.50 0.26 -10.99
C VAL A 17 -11.25 -0.34 -10.30
N GLY A 18 -10.20 -0.72 -11.06
CA GLY A 18 -9.12 -1.56 -10.52
C GLY A 18 -8.10 -0.87 -9.61
N THR A 19 -7.62 0.33 -9.96
CA THR A 19 -6.47 0.97 -9.29
C THR A 19 -6.79 1.65 -7.96
N THR A 20 -7.97 2.25 -7.82
CA THR A 20 -8.40 2.92 -6.60
C THR A 20 -8.72 1.96 -5.45
N ALA A 21 -9.28 0.77 -5.75
CA ALA A 21 -9.60 -0.26 -4.76
C ALA A 21 -8.32 -0.82 -4.10
N HIS A 22 -7.26 -1.08 -4.87
CA HIS A 22 -5.98 -1.56 -4.35
C HIS A 22 -5.25 -0.51 -3.52
N ALA A 23 -5.27 0.75 -3.94
CA ALA A 23 -4.70 1.86 -3.17
C ALA A 23 -5.40 2.03 -1.82
N GLN A 24 -6.73 1.94 -1.78
CA GLN A 24 -7.50 2.02 -0.55
C GLN A 24 -7.23 0.81 0.36
N ALA A 25 -7.14 -0.40 -0.19
CA ALA A 25 -6.83 -1.61 0.57
C ALA A 25 -5.45 -1.52 1.24
N GLY A 26 -4.44 -1.01 0.54
CA GLY A 26 -3.10 -0.76 1.10
C GLY A 26 -3.12 0.25 2.25
N ALA A 27 -3.84 1.34 2.10
CA ALA A 27 -4.02 2.36 3.14
C ALA A 27 -4.72 1.79 4.38
N ASP A 28 -5.77 1.00 4.20
CA ASP A 28 -6.52 0.38 5.30
C ASP A 28 -5.65 -0.64 6.06
N THR A 29 -4.89 -1.47 5.35
CA THR A 29 -3.96 -2.41 5.96
C THR A 29 -2.87 -1.67 6.74
N TYR A 30 -2.31 -0.61 6.19
CA TYR A 30 -1.31 0.22 6.86
C TYR A 30 -1.85 0.80 8.17
N LYS A 31 -3.02 1.38 8.14
CA LYS A 31 -3.69 1.95 9.32
C LYS A 31 -3.92 0.89 10.41
N ALA A 32 -4.33 -0.30 10.02
CA ALA A 32 -4.65 -1.37 10.96
C ALA A 32 -3.41 -2.06 11.55
N LYS A 33 -2.32 -2.20 10.79
CA LYS A 33 -1.19 -3.07 11.14
C LYS A 33 0.15 -2.38 11.29
N CYS A 34 0.35 -1.21 10.72
CA CYS A 34 1.67 -0.60 10.57
C CYS A 34 1.80 0.74 11.31
N MET A 35 0.72 1.49 11.38
CA MET A 35 0.71 2.87 11.84
C MET A 35 1.13 3.03 13.31
N MET A 36 0.90 2.03 14.15
CA MET A 36 1.27 2.08 15.57
C MET A 36 2.77 2.29 15.76
N CYS A 37 3.60 1.68 14.92
CA CYS A 37 5.05 1.82 14.97
C CYS A 37 5.59 2.83 13.95
N HIS A 38 5.07 2.79 12.72
CA HIS A 38 5.59 3.59 11.61
C HIS A 38 5.01 4.99 11.53
N ALA A 39 4.00 5.33 12.32
CA ALA A 39 3.22 6.57 12.27
C ALA A 39 2.39 6.73 11.00
N ALA A 40 1.42 7.65 11.01
CA ALA A 40 0.56 7.91 9.86
C ALA A 40 1.35 8.45 8.66
N ASP A 41 2.41 9.20 8.90
CA ASP A 41 3.28 9.79 7.87
C ASP A 41 4.49 8.93 7.50
N GLY A 42 4.65 7.75 8.11
CA GLY A 42 5.79 6.86 7.87
C GLY A 42 7.09 7.30 8.54
N SER A 43 7.05 8.27 9.43
CA SER A 43 8.24 8.80 10.12
C SER A 43 8.81 7.88 11.20
N GLY A 44 8.03 6.92 11.69
CA GLY A 44 8.37 6.14 12.88
C GLY A 44 8.24 6.92 14.19
N ASN A 45 7.69 8.13 14.14
CA ASN A 45 7.60 9.04 15.28
C ASN A 45 6.39 8.73 16.17
N THR A 46 6.39 7.54 16.75
CA THR A 46 5.44 7.09 17.77
C THR A 46 6.20 6.55 18.96
N PRO A 47 5.59 6.43 20.16
CA PRO A 47 6.26 5.81 21.31
C PRO A 47 6.78 4.39 21.00
N ALA A 48 5.96 3.56 20.35
CA ALA A 48 6.36 2.21 19.96
C ALA A 48 7.46 2.21 18.88
N GLY A 49 7.33 3.08 17.87
CA GLY A 49 8.34 3.20 16.81
C GLY A 49 9.70 3.63 17.33
N LYS A 50 9.74 4.60 18.20
CA LYS A 50 10.98 5.07 18.85
C LYS A 50 11.60 3.98 19.72
N SER A 51 10.79 3.30 20.52
CA SER A 51 11.25 2.21 21.38
C SER A 51 11.79 1.02 20.59
N MET A 52 11.23 0.73 19.43
CA MET A 52 11.61 -0.43 18.59
C MET A 52 12.59 -0.06 17.46
N GLY A 53 12.99 1.18 17.36
CA GLY A 53 13.96 1.61 16.34
C GLY A 53 13.38 1.65 14.92
N ALA A 54 12.08 1.94 14.76
CA ALA A 54 11.47 2.12 13.45
C ALA A 54 12.09 3.30 12.71
N LEU A 55 12.62 3.04 11.52
CA LEU A 55 13.20 4.07 10.67
C LEU A 55 12.11 4.84 9.92
N SER A 56 12.37 6.09 9.63
CA SER A 56 11.54 6.86 8.69
C SER A 56 11.60 6.21 7.30
N PHE A 57 10.46 6.09 6.64
CA PHE A 57 10.41 5.61 5.26
C PHE A 57 11.12 6.56 4.29
N LYS A 58 11.33 7.82 4.67
CA LYS A 58 12.10 8.80 3.90
C LYS A 58 13.61 8.68 4.08
N SER A 59 14.09 7.75 4.91
CA SER A 59 15.52 7.48 5.01
C SER A 59 16.08 7.00 3.68
N ALA A 60 17.32 7.39 3.37
CA ALA A 60 17.95 7.05 2.10
C ALA A 60 17.99 5.52 1.85
N ALA A 61 18.24 4.73 2.87
CA ALA A 61 18.28 3.28 2.78
C ALA A 61 16.93 2.69 2.33
N LEU A 62 15.81 3.18 2.90
CA LEU A 62 14.49 2.68 2.57
C LEU A 62 13.97 3.20 1.23
N ILE A 63 14.33 4.41 0.83
CA ILE A 63 14.02 4.92 -0.51
C ILE A 63 14.73 4.09 -1.58
N LYS A 64 15.99 3.69 -1.34
CA LYS A 64 16.78 2.88 -2.27
C LYS A 64 16.41 1.40 -2.26
N ALA A 65 15.82 0.89 -1.20
CA ALA A 65 15.41 -0.52 -1.12
C ALA A 65 14.41 -0.85 -2.24
N SER A 66 14.56 -2.02 -2.83
CA SER A 66 13.61 -2.50 -3.84
C SER A 66 12.26 -2.85 -3.20
N ASP A 67 11.20 -2.88 -4.00
CA ASP A 67 9.90 -3.37 -3.54
C ASP A 67 10.00 -4.81 -3.02
N ALA A 68 10.80 -5.65 -3.69
CA ALA A 68 11.04 -7.02 -3.27
C ALA A 68 11.67 -7.08 -1.87
N ASP A 69 12.63 -6.22 -1.56
CA ASP A 69 13.26 -6.15 -0.23
C ASP A 69 12.28 -5.67 0.85
N LEU A 70 11.47 -4.67 0.56
CA LEU A 70 10.46 -4.18 1.49
C LEU A 70 9.35 -5.23 1.72
N ILE A 71 8.94 -5.94 0.68
CA ILE A 71 7.99 -7.05 0.77
C ILE A 71 8.59 -8.19 1.62
N ALA A 72 9.83 -8.57 1.38
CA ALA A 72 10.50 -9.62 2.15
C ALA A 72 10.63 -9.25 3.63
N THR A 73 11.00 -8.03 3.93
CA THR A 73 11.09 -7.52 5.31
C THR A 73 9.73 -7.57 6.02
N THR A 74 8.67 -7.17 5.35
CA THR A 74 7.31 -7.21 5.90
C THR A 74 6.82 -8.63 6.07
N THR A 75 7.10 -9.50 5.12
CA THR A 75 6.70 -10.92 5.14
C THR A 75 7.38 -11.67 6.28
N ASN A 76 8.68 -11.52 6.42
CA ASN A 76 9.52 -12.34 7.31
C ASN A 76 9.88 -11.64 8.63
N GLY A 77 9.66 -10.33 8.72
CA GLY A 77 10.11 -9.52 9.84
C GLY A 77 11.61 -9.19 9.77
N LYS A 78 12.03 -8.28 10.59
CA LYS A 78 13.44 -7.89 10.72
C LYS A 78 13.67 -7.21 12.07
N LEU A 79 14.64 -7.68 12.84
CA LEU A 79 14.91 -7.15 14.17
C LEU A 79 13.64 -7.16 15.04
N LYS A 80 13.18 -6.01 15.52
CA LYS A 80 11.96 -5.87 16.34
C LYS A 80 10.67 -5.77 15.52
N MET A 81 10.77 -5.63 14.20
CA MET A 81 9.60 -5.65 13.33
C MET A 81 9.10 -7.08 13.18
N PRO A 82 7.84 -7.38 13.53
CA PRO A 82 7.30 -8.73 13.41
C PRO A 82 7.10 -9.15 11.96
N ALA A 83 7.03 -10.47 11.74
CA ALA A 83 6.67 -11.06 10.46
C ALA A 83 5.15 -11.02 10.26
N TYR A 84 4.70 -10.64 9.08
CA TYR A 84 3.26 -10.53 8.77
C TYR A 84 2.71 -11.65 7.88
N LYS A 85 3.54 -12.61 7.49
CA LYS A 85 3.11 -13.72 6.59
C LYS A 85 1.95 -14.56 7.12
N SER A 86 1.75 -14.61 8.43
CA SER A 86 0.62 -15.32 9.04
C SER A 86 -0.64 -14.47 9.18
N GLN A 87 -0.55 -13.15 9.02
CA GLN A 87 -1.64 -12.20 9.20
C GLN A 87 -2.13 -11.58 7.90
N LEU A 88 -1.25 -11.47 6.90
CA LEU A 88 -1.52 -10.82 5.62
C LEU A 88 -1.21 -11.78 4.47
N THR A 89 -2.02 -11.71 3.43
CA THR A 89 -1.74 -12.41 2.18
C THR A 89 -0.59 -11.72 1.43
N THR A 90 0.02 -12.43 0.48
CA THR A 90 1.04 -11.88 -0.41
C THR A 90 0.53 -10.63 -1.14
N ALA A 91 -0.71 -10.65 -1.61
CA ALA A 91 -1.34 -9.51 -2.28
C ALA A 91 -1.50 -8.31 -1.33
N GLN A 92 -1.93 -8.53 -0.10
CA GLN A 92 -2.07 -7.46 0.91
C GLN A 92 -0.72 -6.83 1.25
N ILE A 93 0.34 -7.64 1.37
CA ILE A 93 1.69 -7.13 1.60
C ILE A 93 2.15 -6.26 0.43
N ALA A 94 1.97 -6.71 -0.81
CA ALA A 94 2.31 -5.91 -1.98
C ALA A 94 1.53 -4.58 -2.03
N GLU A 95 0.26 -4.60 -1.72
CA GLU A 95 -0.60 -3.40 -1.68
C GLU A 95 -0.14 -2.41 -0.59
N VAL A 96 0.23 -2.91 0.60
CA VAL A 96 0.70 -2.03 1.67
C VAL A 96 2.07 -1.43 1.35
N ILE A 97 2.95 -2.15 0.66
CA ILE A 97 4.24 -1.60 0.21
C ILE A 97 4.01 -0.50 -0.84
N ASN A 98 3.06 -0.66 -1.75
CA ASN A 98 2.68 0.42 -2.67
C ASN A 98 2.20 1.67 -1.90
N TYR A 99 1.44 1.48 -0.84
CA TYR A 99 1.03 2.60 0.01
C TYR A 99 2.23 3.25 0.72
N VAL A 100 3.15 2.47 1.26
CA VAL A 100 4.40 2.98 1.88
C VAL A 100 5.18 3.85 0.90
N ARG A 101 5.24 3.48 -0.38
CA ARG A 101 5.90 4.31 -1.41
C ARG A 101 5.27 5.70 -1.55
N THR A 102 3.97 5.81 -1.33
CA THR A 102 3.31 7.14 -1.34
C THR A 102 3.75 8.01 -0.17
N LEU A 103 4.12 7.42 0.96
CA LEU A 103 4.62 8.14 2.14
C LEU A 103 6.08 8.57 2.00
N GLN A 104 6.79 8.11 0.99
CA GLN A 104 8.18 8.49 0.71
C GLN A 104 8.32 9.74 -0.17
N LYS A 105 7.22 10.20 -0.71
CA LYS A 105 7.18 11.36 -1.61
C LYS A 105 7.21 12.69 -0.86
#